data_8eeafb720db47cd36cf26433716b0253
#
_entry.id   8eeafb720db47cd36cf26433716b0253
#
_cell.length_a   1.000
_cell.length_b   1.000
_cell.length_c   1.000
_cell.angle_alpha   90.00
_cell.angle_beta   90.00
_cell.angle_gamma   90.00
#
_symmetry.space_group_name_H-M   'P 1'
#
loop_
_entity.id
_entity.type
_entity.pdbx_description
1 polymer ?
#
loop_
_entity_poly.entity_id
_entity_poly.type
_entity_poly.pdbx_seq_one_letter_code
_entity_poly.pdbx_strand_id
1 'polypeptide(L)'
;NFCEFYNNLKMRELPGFNIGYADKYDTIFYMSNGIIPKRAEGYNWKGIVPGDTKKTLWTEYHNIEDLPQVIQPESGFIYNANHSPFKSTSADENPNEKNYNENMGYETYDNNRSTRLIELIESYDKVSYDDFKNIKYDNSFPSKFNYNFMEISIIETLKLQAENDLFELLDIIQKWDRKTDIDSQGAGIYGVLYYQLVRNYRNEIQKNNKTVSKEILLSALADTKAYIINNFGSIKITLGDFQKLVRGDKELPIWGLPDVITAMSSRPYKDGKQKVTQGESYIGLVRFNENGPILESIISFGNSDNPDSDHYTDQMEKYSKFQTKKMTFDKNTIYSQAKKIYNPN
;
A
#
# COMPACT_ATOMS: atom_id res chain seq x y z
N ASN A 1 9.89 -21.52 16.10
CA ASN A 1 10.92 -20.52 16.41
C ASN A 1 11.63 -20.04 15.17
N PHE A 2 12.42 -18.97 15.29
CA PHE A 2 13.10 -18.34 14.14
C PHE A 2 14.02 -19.30 13.40
N CYS A 3 14.79 -20.13 14.09
CA CYS A 3 15.73 -21.06 13.43
C CYS A 3 15.01 -22.07 12.52
N GLU A 4 13.89 -22.61 12.97
CA GLU A 4 13.06 -23.51 12.15
C GLU A 4 12.45 -22.77 10.96
N PHE A 5 11.92 -21.57 11.21
CA PHE A 5 11.37 -20.72 10.14
C PHE A 5 12.41 -20.41 9.06
N TYR A 6 13.60 -19.93 9.47
CA TYR A 6 14.69 -19.59 8.55
C TYR A 6 15.19 -20.80 7.76
N ASN A 7 15.31 -21.96 8.41
CA ASN A 7 15.68 -23.20 7.72
C ASN A 7 14.62 -23.64 6.70
N ASN A 8 13.34 -23.44 6.98
CA ASN A 8 12.29 -23.71 6.00
C ASN A 8 12.34 -22.75 4.80
N LEU A 9 12.74 -21.49 4.97
CA LEU A 9 12.94 -20.56 3.85
C LEU A 9 14.02 -21.05 2.87
N LYS A 10 15.01 -21.84 3.33
CA LYS A 10 16.06 -22.44 2.48
C LYS A 10 15.50 -23.44 1.48
N MET A 11 14.31 -23.98 1.70
CA MET A 11 13.62 -24.84 0.74
C MET A 11 13.20 -24.10 -0.54
N ARG A 12 13.12 -22.75 -0.49
CA ARG A 12 12.76 -21.87 -1.62
C ARG A 12 11.41 -22.19 -2.27
N GLU A 13 10.48 -22.72 -1.48
CA GLU A 13 9.12 -23.05 -1.92
C GLU A 13 8.22 -21.81 -2.06
N LEU A 14 8.58 -20.69 -1.44
CA LEU A 14 7.84 -19.44 -1.53
C LEU A 14 8.28 -18.63 -2.74
N PRO A 15 7.33 -18.08 -3.51
CA PRO A 15 7.65 -17.13 -4.57
C PRO A 15 8.30 -15.85 -4.03
N GLY A 16 8.68 -14.92 -4.92
CA GLY A 16 9.30 -13.65 -4.54
C GLY A 16 8.35 -12.77 -3.73
N PHE A 17 8.55 -12.71 -2.41
CA PHE A 17 7.82 -11.87 -1.46
C PHE A 17 8.75 -11.18 -0.48
N ASN A 18 8.37 -9.99 -0.03
CA ASN A 18 8.93 -9.44 1.19
C ASN A 18 8.35 -10.21 2.39
N ILE A 19 9.23 -10.76 3.21
CA ILE A 19 8.88 -11.56 4.38
C ILE A 19 9.19 -10.76 5.63
N GLY A 20 8.18 -10.56 6.48
CA GLY A 20 8.33 -10.12 7.86
C GLY A 20 8.04 -11.27 8.81
N TYR A 21 8.85 -11.41 9.85
CA TYR A 21 8.67 -12.41 10.89
C TYR A 21 8.75 -11.75 12.25
N ALA A 22 7.90 -12.19 13.16
CA ALA A 22 8.00 -11.89 14.59
C ALA A 22 7.51 -13.08 15.40
N ASP A 23 8.12 -13.33 16.55
CA ASP A 23 7.70 -14.41 17.44
C ASP A 23 7.63 -13.99 18.92
N LYS A 24 7.15 -14.90 19.77
CA LYS A 24 7.03 -14.69 21.21
C LYS A 24 8.37 -14.68 21.97
N TYR A 25 9.48 -14.90 21.28
CA TYR A 25 10.84 -14.91 21.85
C TYR A 25 11.59 -13.62 21.52
N ASP A 26 10.84 -12.56 21.17
CA ASP A 26 11.34 -11.23 20.84
C ASP A 26 12.23 -11.18 19.58
N THR A 27 12.08 -12.16 18.69
CA THR A 27 12.81 -12.16 17.42
C THR A 27 11.98 -11.48 16.33
N ILE A 28 12.58 -10.52 15.66
CA ILE A 28 12.03 -9.90 14.44
C ILE A 28 13.00 -10.07 13.29
N PHE A 29 12.45 -10.26 12.09
CA PHE A 29 13.25 -10.50 10.90
C PHE A 29 12.52 -9.99 9.64
N TYR A 30 13.30 -9.43 8.73
CA TYR A 30 12.85 -9.06 7.38
C TYR A 30 13.77 -9.68 6.33
N MET A 31 13.21 -10.08 5.21
CA MET A 31 13.95 -10.50 4.03
C MET A 31 13.17 -10.20 2.74
N SER A 32 13.88 -9.69 1.73
CA SER A 32 13.36 -9.67 0.36
C SER A 32 13.59 -11.03 -0.29
N ASN A 33 12.66 -11.97 -0.06
CA ASN A 33 12.78 -13.36 -0.51
C ASN A 33 12.55 -13.51 -2.01
N GLY A 34 13.25 -14.47 -2.60
CA GLY A 34 13.06 -14.89 -3.99
C GLY A 34 14.13 -15.87 -4.47
N ILE A 35 13.84 -16.54 -5.57
CA ILE A 35 14.85 -17.31 -6.31
C ILE A 35 15.56 -16.35 -7.27
N ILE A 36 16.59 -15.67 -6.78
CA ILE A 36 17.29 -14.63 -7.51
C ILE A 36 18.42 -15.25 -8.35
N PRO A 37 18.37 -15.17 -9.69
CA PRO A 37 19.40 -15.75 -10.56
C PRO A 37 20.69 -14.94 -10.51
N LYS A 38 21.83 -15.63 -10.62
CA LYS A 38 23.12 -15.03 -10.90
C LYS A 38 23.18 -14.66 -12.39
N ARG A 39 22.91 -13.41 -12.68
CA ARG A 39 22.81 -12.90 -14.05
C ARG A 39 24.19 -12.51 -14.58
N ALA A 40 24.46 -12.85 -15.86
CA ALA A 40 25.70 -12.48 -16.51
C ALA A 40 25.85 -10.96 -16.63
N GLU A 41 27.08 -10.49 -16.49
CA GLU A 41 27.42 -9.08 -16.69
C GLU A 41 27.32 -8.66 -18.16
N GLY A 42 27.25 -7.35 -18.42
CA GLY A 42 27.20 -6.78 -19.75
C GLY A 42 25.84 -6.77 -20.42
N TYR A 43 24.75 -7.14 -19.70
CA TYR A 43 23.40 -7.08 -20.20
C TYR A 43 22.53 -6.12 -19.36
N ASN A 44 21.66 -5.38 -20.01
CA ASN A 44 20.60 -4.63 -19.30
C ASN A 44 19.42 -5.56 -18.98
N TRP A 45 19.43 -6.16 -17.80
CA TRP A 45 18.40 -7.09 -17.35
C TRP A 45 17.04 -6.45 -17.03
N LYS A 46 16.95 -5.12 -17.05
CA LYS A 46 15.68 -4.38 -16.98
C LYS A 46 15.02 -4.23 -18.36
N GLY A 47 15.70 -4.64 -19.42
CA GLY A 47 15.23 -4.58 -20.81
C GLY A 47 15.12 -5.96 -21.46
N ILE A 48 15.10 -5.96 -22.78
CA ILE A 48 15.11 -7.18 -23.59
C ILE A 48 16.57 -7.64 -23.76
N VAL A 49 16.84 -8.89 -23.43
CA VAL A 49 18.15 -9.53 -23.61
C VAL A 49 18.09 -10.57 -24.73
N PRO A 50 19.20 -10.91 -25.40
CA PRO A 50 19.25 -11.95 -26.43
C PRO A 50 18.77 -13.29 -25.92
N GLY A 51 17.90 -13.96 -26.66
CA GLY A 51 17.37 -15.30 -26.32
C GLY A 51 18.10 -16.46 -27.02
N ASP A 52 19.12 -16.16 -27.87
CA ASP A 52 19.85 -17.09 -28.72
C ASP A 52 21.23 -17.45 -28.16
N THR A 53 21.54 -17.06 -26.94
CA THR A 53 22.81 -17.32 -26.27
C THR A 53 22.62 -17.99 -24.91
N LYS A 54 23.53 -18.91 -24.57
CA LYS A 54 23.56 -19.55 -23.23
C LYS A 54 23.92 -18.57 -22.11
N LYS A 55 24.50 -17.40 -22.41
CA LYS A 55 24.91 -16.41 -21.40
C LYS A 55 23.75 -15.73 -20.70
N THR A 56 22.56 -15.76 -21.31
CA THR A 56 21.33 -15.18 -20.74
C THR A 56 20.43 -16.20 -20.06
N LEU A 57 20.85 -17.47 -19.99
CA LEU A 57 20.12 -18.50 -19.24
C LEU A 57 20.41 -18.38 -17.74
N TRP A 58 19.38 -18.58 -16.94
CA TRP A 58 19.48 -18.61 -15.49
C TRP A 58 19.76 -20.04 -15.03
N THR A 59 21.02 -20.36 -14.81
CA THR A 59 21.47 -21.72 -14.42
C THR A 59 21.94 -21.79 -12.98
N GLU A 60 22.27 -20.64 -12.39
CA GLU A 60 22.72 -20.53 -11.01
C GLU A 60 21.92 -19.46 -10.27
N TYR A 61 21.79 -19.62 -8.95
CA TYR A 61 21.00 -18.72 -8.09
C TYR A 61 21.79 -18.32 -6.85
N HIS A 62 21.52 -17.12 -6.33
CA HIS A 62 22.06 -16.67 -5.06
C HIS A 62 21.57 -17.52 -3.90
N ASN A 63 22.38 -17.71 -2.87
CA ASN A 63 21.93 -18.36 -1.64
C ASN A 63 20.98 -17.44 -0.88
N ILE A 64 20.21 -17.99 0.05
CA ILE A 64 19.28 -17.20 0.86
C ILE A 64 20.02 -16.19 1.73
N GLU A 65 21.20 -16.55 2.19
CA GLU A 65 22.09 -15.70 2.99
C GLU A 65 22.63 -14.49 2.21
N ASP A 66 22.64 -14.57 0.87
CA ASP A 66 23.08 -13.48 -0.02
C ASP A 66 21.97 -12.45 -0.30
N LEU A 67 20.72 -12.70 0.14
CA LEU A 67 19.59 -11.81 -0.11
C LEU A 67 19.54 -10.68 0.92
N PRO A 68 19.00 -9.50 0.56
CA PRO A 68 18.80 -8.41 1.51
C PRO A 68 17.89 -8.85 2.66
N GLN A 69 18.42 -8.80 3.88
CA GLN A 69 17.73 -9.23 5.08
C GLN A 69 18.18 -8.42 6.31
N VAL A 70 17.30 -8.32 7.28
CA VAL A 70 17.53 -7.69 8.59
C VAL A 70 17.13 -8.69 9.68
N ILE A 71 18.03 -8.97 10.59
CA ILE A 71 17.81 -9.91 11.70
C ILE A 71 18.01 -9.16 12.99
N GLN A 72 16.99 -9.06 13.82
CA GLN A 72 17.03 -8.51 15.16
C GLN A 72 17.74 -7.14 15.24
N PRO A 73 17.25 -6.09 14.53
CA PRO A 73 17.86 -4.78 14.58
C PRO A 73 17.75 -4.18 15.99
N GLU A 74 18.75 -3.40 16.42
CA GLU A 74 18.77 -2.73 17.74
C GLU A 74 17.65 -1.70 17.88
N SER A 75 17.25 -1.08 16.75
CA SER A 75 16.08 -0.16 16.67
C SER A 75 14.75 -0.83 17.04
N GLY A 76 14.69 -2.17 17.05
CA GLY A 76 13.53 -2.92 17.48
C GLY A 76 12.34 -2.93 16.52
N PHE A 77 12.50 -2.52 15.28
CA PHE A 77 11.44 -2.58 14.28
C PHE A 77 11.93 -3.01 12.89
N ILE A 78 11.01 -3.56 12.13
CA ILE A 78 11.12 -3.78 10.70
C ILE A 78 9.85 -3.28 10.03
N TYR A 79 9.94 -2.82 8.79
CA TYR A 79 8.77 -2.43 8.02
C TYR A 79 8.98 -2.67 6.52
N ASN A 80 7.87 -2.86 5.80
CA ASN A 80 7.87 -2.91 4.34
C ASN A 80 6.53 -2.45 3.77
N ALA A 81 6.60 -1.61 2.75
CA ALA A 81 5.48 -1.11 1.97
C ALA A 81 5.70 -1.31 0.47
N ASN A 82 6.31 -2.43 0.06
CA ASN A 82 6.73 -2.72 -1.31
C ASN A 82 7.71 -1.67 -1.85
N HIS A 83 8.66 -1.26 -1.02
CA HIS A 83 9.75 -0.35 -1.35
C HIS A 83 11.09 -1.06 -1.28
N SER A 84 12.18 -0.32 -1.41
CA SER A 84 13.54 -0.83 -1.38
C SER A 84 13.82 -1.73 -0.18
N PRO A 85 14.38 -2.94 -0.36
CA PRO A 85 14.79 -3.80 0.74
C PRO A 85 15.98 -3.24 1.54
N PHE A 86 16.62 -2.18 1.03
CA PHE A 86 17.70 -1.46 1.69
C PHE A 86 17.21 -0.36 2.64
N LYS A 87 15.90 -0.36 2.96
CA LYS A 87 15.23 0.63 3.81
C LYS A 87 14.11 -0.03 4.63
N SER A 88 14.45 -1.11 5.32
CA SER A 88 13.47 -1.97 6.00
C SER A 88 13.50 -1.88 7.52
N THR A 89 14.38 -1.03 8.07
CA THR A 89 14.55 -0.73 9.49
C THR A 89 15.14 0.69 9.62
N SER A 90 15.78 1.01 10.76
CA SER A 90 16.48 2.29 10.93
C SER A 90 17.63 2.45 9.93
N ALA A 91 17.99 3.70 9.63
CA ALA A 91 18.92 4.02 8.55
C ALA A 91 20.28 3.31 8.69
N ASP A 92 20.80 3.20 9.92
CA ASP A 92 22.14 2.67 10.20
C ASP A 92 22.19 1.13 10.21
N GLU A 93 21.04 0.46 10.27
CA GLU A 93 20.92 -0.99 10.37
C GLU A 93 20.43 -1.66 9.08
N ASN A 94 20.15 -0.86 8.07
CA ASN A 94 19.71 -1.37 6.78
C ASN A 94 20.82 -2.12 6.04
N PRO A 95 20.48 -3.14 5.22
CA PRO A 95 21.43 -3.74 4.32
C PRO A 95 22.05 -2.68 3.40
N ASN A 96 23.38 -2.63 3.31
CA ASN A 96 24.04 -1.67 2.46
C ASN A 96 23.89 -2.05 0.98
N GLU A 97 23.18 -1.24 0.20
CA GLU A 97 22.92 -1.46 -1.23
C GLU A 97 24.18 -1.76 -2.04
N LYS A 98 25.32 -1.13 -1.70
CA LYS A 98 26.59 -1.31 -2.40
C LYS A 98 27.16 -2.73 -2.30
N ASN A 99 26.68 -3.54 -1.36
CA ASN A 99 27.10 -4.93 -1.19
C ASN A 99 26.33 -5.88 -2.13
N TYR A 100 25.37 -5.39 -2.88
CA TYR A 100 24.49 -6.18 -3.74
C TYR A 100 24.70 -5.80 -5.20
N ASN A 101 24.82 -6.82 -6.04
CA ASN A 101 24.97 -6.60 -7.48
C ASN A 101 23.64 -6.03 -8.04
N GLU A 102 23.72 -4.95 -8.84
CA GLU A 102 22.54 -4.31 -9.44
C GLU A 102 21.73 -5.27 -10.33
N ASN A 103 22.37 -6.31 -10.89
CA ASN A 103 21.72 -7.35 -11.68
C ASN A 103 20.81 -8.26 -10.83
N MET A 104 20.84 -8.20 -9.51
CA MET A 104 19.83 -8.84 -8.66
C MET A 104 18.45 -8.23 -8.86
N GLY A 105 18.37 -6.96 -9.27
CA GLY A 105 17.16 -6.32 -9.75
C GLY A 105 16.26 -5.79 -8.63
N TYR A 106 16.81 -5.54 -7.44
CA TYR A 106 16.07 -4.92 -6.35
C TYR A 106 15.75 -3.45 -6.63
N GLU A 107 14.62 -2.99 -6.10
CA GLU A 107 14.24 -1.59 -6.10
C GLU A 107 15.10 -0.81 -5.10
N THR A 108 15.45 0.42 -5.46
CA THR A 108 16.32 1.29 -4.65
C THR A 108 15.62 2.58 -4.22
N TYR A 109 14.30 2.68 -4.46
CA TYR A 109 13.51 3.88 -4.20
C TYR A 109 12.45 3.66 -3.11
N ASP A 110 12.04 4.77 -2.48
CA ASP A 110 10.89 4.84 -1.58
C ASP A 110 9.60 5.10 -2.36
N ASN A 111 8.50 4.78 -1.73
CA ASN A 111 7.17 5.26 -2.09
C ASN A 111 6.59 6.10 -0.94
N ASN A 112 5.44 6.74 -1.15
CA ASN A 112 4.84 7.59 -0.11
C ASN A 112 4.48 6.80 1.14
N ARG A 113 4.08 5.54 1.01
CA ARG A 113 3.76 4.65 2.14
C ARG A 113 4.98 4.40 3.02
N SER A 114 6.12 4.06 2.41
CA SER A 114 7.36 3.81 3.15
C SER A 114 7.87 5.08 3.83
N THR A 115 7.82 6.21 3.14
CA THR A 115 8.18 7.51 3.70
C THR A 115 7.27 7.87 4.88
N ARG A 116 5.95 7.66 4.76
CA ARG A 116 5.01 7.94 5.84
C ARG A 116 5.18 6.99 7.02
N LEU A 117 5.43 5.70 6.76
CA LEU A 117 5.67 4.72 7.82
C LEU A 117 6.88 5.09 8.67
N ILE A 118 8.01 5.43 8.05
CA ILE A 118 9.20 5.80 8.83
C ILE A 118 9.01 7.13 9.57
N GLU A 119 8.35 8.15 8.98
CA GLU A 119 7.98 9.38 9.69
C GLU A 119 7.18 9.09 10.97
N LEU A 120 6.22 8.16 10.89
CA LEU A 120 5.40 7.78 12.04
C LEU A 120 6.18 6.99 13.07
N ILE A 121 6.93 5.97 12.67
CA ILE A 121 7.71 5.13 13.57
C ILE A 121 8.73 5.98 14.33
N GLU A 122 9.47 6.85 13.66
CA GLU A 122 10.49 7.71 14.25
C GLU A 122 9.91 8.83 15.15
N SER A 123 8.60 9.08 15.09
CA SER A 123 7.94 10.03 15.99
C SER A 123 7.69 9.48 17.40
N TYR A 124 7.93 8.20 17.64
CA TYR A 124 7.74 7.53 18.92
C TYR A 124 9.08 7.03 19.47
N ASP A 125 9.37 7.31 20.73
CA ASP A 125 10.48 6.66 21.44
C ASP A 125 10.18 5.17 21.71
N LYS A 126 8.91 4.86 21.92
CA LYS A 126 8.41 3.51 22.13
C LYS A 126 6.98 3.39 21.62
N VAL A 127 6.74 2.41 20.77
CA VAL A 127 5.43 2.16 20.17
C VAL A 127 4.59 1.26 21.07
N SER A 128 3.48 1.79 21.60
CA SER A 128 2.44 0.98 22.25
C SER A 128 1.60 0.22 21.20
N TYR A 129 0.75 -0.71 21.65
CA TYR A 129 -0.15 -1.41 20.73
C TYR A 129 -1.19 -0.46 20.09
N ASP A 130 -1.64 0.56 20.81
CA ASP A 130 -2.57 1.54 20.26
C ASP A 130 -1.86 2.47 19.25
N ASP A 131 -0.60 2.85 19.51
CA ASP A 131 0.22 3.58 18.53
C ASP A 131 0.46 2.75 17.27
N PHE A 132 0.75 1.46 17.42
CA PHE A 132 0.88 0.53 16.30
C PHE A 132 -0.40 0.46 15.45
N LYS A 133 -1.58 0.44 16.08
CA LYS A 133 -2.87 0.52 15.37
C LYS A 133 -3.05 1.86 14.67
N ASN A 134 -2.67 2.97 15.31
CA ASN A 134 -2.73 4.30 14.71
C ASN A 134 -1.80 4.41 13.49
N ILE A 135 -0.58 3.88 13.58
CA ILE A 135 0.33 3.80 12.44
C ILE A 135 -0.29 2.97 11.30
N LYS A 136 -0.85 1.80 11.62
CA LYS A 136 -1.47 0.92 10.62
C LYS A 136 -2.64 1.57 9.89
N TYR A 137 -3.43 2.38 10.60
CA TYR A 137 -4.62 3.04 10.04
C TYR A 137 -4.38 4.50 9.63
N ASP A 138 -3.14 4.96 9.62
CA ASP A 138 -2.84 6.29 9.06
C ASP A 138 -3.19 6.32 7.57
N ASN A 139 -3.98 7.31 7.21
CA ASN A 139 -4.47 7.51 5.86
C ASN A 139 -3.94 8.79 5.22
N SER A 140 -2.82 9.31 5.75
CA SER A 140 -2.20 10.55 5.28
C SER A 140 -1.07 10.28 4.29
N PHE A 141 -0.89 11.20 3.36
CA PHE A 141 0.36 11.27 2.61
C PHE A 141 1.49 11.81 3.50
N PRO A 142 2.77 11.46 3.22
CA PRO A 142 3.91 11.97 3.99
C PRO A 142 4.07 13.48 3.89
N SER A 143 4.89 14.04 4.78
CA SER A 143 5.25 15.47 4.77
C SER A 143 5.90 15.90 3.45
N LYS A 144 6.75 15.04 2.90
CA LYS A 144 7.33 15.16 1.56
C LYS A 144 6.58 14.25 0.60
N PHE A 145 5.42 14.70 0.20
CA PHE A 145 4.60 14.00 -0.75
C PHE A 145 5.21 14.11 -2.16
N ASN A 146 5.61 12.99 -2.69
CA ASN A 146 6.08 12.86 -4.06
C ASN A 146 5.30 11.77 -4.76
N TYR A 147 4.35 12.13 -5.57
CA TYR A 147 3.79 11.21 -6.54
C TYR A 147 4.66 11.28 -7.79
N ASN A 148 4.91 10.14 -8.44
CA ASN A 148 5.80 9.99 -9.61
C ASN A 148 5.63 11.04 -10.73
N PHE A 149 4.68 11.96 -10.62
CA PHE A 149 4.37 12.97 -11.62
C PHE A 149 3.66 14.23 -11.07
N MET A 150 3.57 14.42 -9.76
CA MET A 150 2.94 15.62 -9.21
C MET A 150 3.54 16.03 -7.87
N GLU A 151 4.19 17.17 -7.84
CA GLU A 151 4.60 17.87 -6.63
C GLU A 151 3.50 18.85 -6.21
N ILE A 152 3.18 18.91 -4.92
CA ILE A 152 2.23 19.92 -4.38
C ILE A 152 2.74 21.35 -4.64
N SER A 153 4.05 21.55 -4.64
CA SER A 153 4.68 22.82 -5.01
C SER A 153 4.28 23.34 -6.39
N ILE A 154 4.01 22.44 -7.34
CA ILE A 154 3.50 22.80 -8.66
C ILE A 154 2.10 23.42 -8.54
N ILE A 155 1.25 22.86 -7.69
CA ILE A 155 -0.11 23.36 -7.44
C ILE A 155 -0.05 24.78 -6.81
N GLU A 156 0.84 25.00 -5.86
CA GLU A 156 1.05 26.31 -5.26
C GLU A 156 1.52 27.36 -6.27
N THR A 157 2.43 26.98 -7.15
CA THR A 157 2.90 27.85 -8.25
C THR A 157 1.80 28.16 -9.24
N LEU A 158 0.93 27.20 -9.55
CA LEU A 158 -0.19 27.36 -10.47
C LEU A 158 -1.30 28.25 -9.90
N LYS A 159 -1.52 28.24 -8.58
CA LYS A 159 -2.53 29.07 -7.94
C LYS A 159 -2.33 30.57 -8.24
N LEU A 160 -1.09 31.03 -8.33
CA LEU A 160 -0.74 32.41 -8.68
C LEU A 160 -1.03 32.75 -10.15
N GLN A 161 -1.29 31.75 -11.00
CA GLN A 161 -1.43 31.91 -12.45
C GLN A 161 -2.76 31.33 -12.98
N ALA A 162 -3.60 30.76 -12.09
CA ALA A 162 -4.87 30.16 -12.51
C ALA A 162 -5.89 31.25 -12.89
N GLU A 163 -6.61 31.02 -13.96
CA GLU A 163 -7.81 31.77 -14.30
C GLU A 163 -8.85 31.62 -13.18
N ASN A 164 -9.70 32.62 -12.99
CA ASN A 164 -10.66 32.70 -11.87
C ASN A 164 -11.54 31.46 -11.72
N ASP A 165 -11.77 30.72 -12.79
CA ASP A 165 -12.65 29.56 -12.77
C ASP A 165 -12.05 28.28 -12.14
N LEU A 166 -10.71 28.16 -12.04
CA LEU A 166 -10.02 27.06 -11.34
C LEU A 166 -9.61 27.43 -9.89
N PHE A 167 -9.74 28.69 -9.51
CA PHE A 167 -9.23 29.19 -8.24
C PHE A 167 -9.83 28.44 -7.02
N GLU A 168 -11.16 28.25 -7.01
CA GLU A 168 -11.82 27.58 -5.87
C GLU A 168 -11.35 26.12 -5.70
N LEU A 169 -11.21 25.39 -6.81
CA LEU A 169 -10.72 24.00 -6.82
C LEU A 169 -9.27 23.91 -6.31
N LEU A 170 -8.41 24.81 -6.78
CA LEU A 170 -7.02 24.88 -6.35
C LEU A 170 -6.88 25.28 -4.87
N ASP A 171 -7.75 26.19 -4.40
CA ASP A 171 -7.78 26.59 -2.99
C ASP A 171 -8.13 25.45 -2.05
N ILE A 172 -9.09 24.60 -2.42
CA ILE A 172 -9.45 23.40 -1.65
C ILE A 172 -8.27 22.43 -1.60
N ILE A 173 -7.61 22.16 -2.73
CA ILE A 173 -6.45 21.25 -2.77
C ILE A 173 -5.29 21.82 -1.94
N GLN A 174 -5.04 23.12 -2.02
CA GLN A 174 -3.94 23.77 -1.28
C GLN A 174 -4.15 23.75 0.24
N LYS A 175 -5.40 23.86 0.69
CA LYS A 175 -5.77 23.81 2.11
C LYS A 175 -5.94 22.40 2.63
N TRP A 176 -5.86 21.38 1.76
CA TRP A 176 -6.02 19.99 2.14
C TRP A 176 -4.87 19.56 3.07
N ASP A 177 -5.25 18.91 4.17
CA ASP A 177 -4.34 18.38 5.20
C ASP A 177 -3.64 17.07 4.79
N ARG A 178 -3.86 16.62 3.53
CA ARG A 178 -3.34 15.39 2.92
C ARG A 178 -3.91 14.10 3.50
N LYS A 179 -4.94 14.18 4.33
CA LYS A 179 -5.66 13.00 4.80
C LYS A 179 -6.69 12.53 3.78
N THR A 180 -6.79 11.23 3.64
CA THR A 180 -7.72 10.58 2.72
C THR A 180 -8.94 10.03 3.46
N ASP A 181 -9.48 10.85 4.39
CA ASP A 181 -10.73 10.57 5.09
C ASP A 181 -11.93 10.65 4.15
N ILE A 182 -13.00 9.92 4.49
CA ILE A 182 -14.21 9.86 3.66
C ILE A 182 -14.91 11.21 3.49
N ASP A 183 -14.78 12.11 4.44
CA ASP A 183 -15.37 13.45 4.46
C ASP A 183 -14.42 14.54 3.93
N SER A 184 -13.20 14.19 3.54
CA SER A 184 -12.21 15.12 3.01
C SER A 184 -12.56 15.57 1.58
N GLN A 185 -12.83 16.87 1.41
CA GLN A 185 -13.03 17.48 0.10
C GLN A 185 -11.73 17.52 -0.71
N GLY A 186 -10.61 17.85 -0.07
CA GLY A 186 -9.30 17.86 -0.72
C GLY A 186 -8.94 16.49 -1.29
N ALA A 187 -9.18 15.42 -0.54
CA ALA A 187 -8.98 14.05 -1.01
C ALA A 187 -9.95 13.66 -2.15
N GLY A 188 -11.19 14.13 -2.11
CA GLY A 188 -12.17 13.91 -3.16
C GLY A 188 -11.71 14.52 -4.49
N ILE A 189 -11.36 15.79 -4.48
CA ILE A 189 -10.87 16.52 -5.67
C ILE A 189 -9.53 15.93 -6.16
N TYR A 190 -8.59 15.69 -5.23
CA TYR A 190 -7.30 15.09 -5.57
C TYR A 190 -7.45 13.69 -6.19
N GLY A 191 -8.37 12.88 -5.66
CA GLY A 191 -8.69 11.56 -6.21
C GLY A 191 -9.19 11.63 -7.65
N VAL A 192 -10.07 12.57 -7.98
CA VAL A 192 -10.51 12.80 -9.37
C VAL A 192 -9.34 13.22 -10.24
N LEU A 193 -8.56 14.22 -9.82
CA LEU A 193 -7.38 14.71 -10.54
C LEU A 193 -6.38 13.60 -10.82
N TYR A 194 -6.07 12.78 -9.79
CA TYR A 194 -5.18 11.63 -9.93
C TYR A 194 -5.65 10.69 -11.04
N TYR A 195 -6.93 10.31 -11.03
CA TYR A 195 -7.46 9.41 -12.04
C TYR A 195 -7.56 10.03 -13.43
N GLN A 196 -7.77 11.35 -13.56
CA GLN A 196 -7.64 12.05 -14.83
C GLN A 196 -6.22 11.94 -15.38
N LEU A 197 -5.21 12.25 -14.56
CA LEU A 197 -3.81 12.18 -14.95
C LEU A 197 -3.40 10.77 -15.39
N VAL A 198 -3.69 9.74 -14.59
CA VAL A 198 -3.25 8.37 -14.90
C VAL A 198 -4.02 7.70 -16.03
N ARG A 199 -5.20 8.16 -16.37
CA ARG A 199 -6.03 7.55 -17.42
C ARG A 199 -5.95 8.32 -18.74
N ASN A 200 -6.09 9.64 -18.68
CA ASN A 200 -6.23 10.48 -19.86
C ASN A 200 -4.89 11.07 -20.32
N TYR A 201 -3.95 11.32 -19.42
CA TYR A 201 -2.68 11.99 -19.70
C TYR A 201 -1.46 11.09 -19.55
N ARG A 202 -1.66 9.78 -19.36
CA ARG A 202 -0.56 8.82 -19.12
C ARG A 202 0.51 8.83 -20.20
N ASN A 203 0.10 8.88 -21.46
CA ASN A 203 1.02 8.83 -22.60
C ASN A 203 1.86 10.11 -22.70
N GLU A 204 1.27 11.27 -22.45
CA GLU A 204 1.92 12.57 -22.44
C GLU A 204 2.93 12.64 -21.27
N ILE A 205 2.52 12.20 -20.09
CA ILE A 205 3.39 12.11 -18.90
C ILE A 205 4.57 11.17 -19.15
N GLN A 206 4.35 10.01 -19.76
CA GLN A 206 5.42 9.08 -20.11
C GLN A 206 6.42 9.68 -21.12
N LYS A 207 5.94 10.38 -22.14
CA LYS A 207 6.79 11.08 -23.12
C LYS A 207 7.59 12.22 -22.48
N ASN A 208 7.07 12.83 -21.43
CA ASN A 208 7.73 13.91 -20.69
C ASN A 208 8.55 13.36 -19.48
N ASN A 209 9.26 12.25 -19.67
CA ASN A 209 10.11 11.62 -18.65
C ASN A 209 9.40 11.35 -17.31
N LYS A 210 8.13 10.95 -17.39
CA LYS A 210 7.23 10.72 -16.23
C LYS A 210 6.99 11.96 -15.37
N THR A 211 7.09 13.15 -15.96
CA THR A 211 6.83 14.41 -15.27
C THR A 211 5.55 15.06 -15.79
N VAL A 212 4.74 15.60 -14.91
CA VAL A 212 3.56 16.40 -15.27
C VAL A 212 4.01 17.82 -15.60
N SER A 213 3.85 18.25 -16.86
CA SER A 213 4.10 19.63 -17.22
C SER A 213 2.96 20.54 -16.71
N LYS A 214 3.20 21.86 -16.71
CA LYS A 214 2.19 22.85 -16.34
C LYS A 214 0.95 22.75 -17.23
N GLU A 215 1.14 22.57 -18.52
CA GLU A 215 0.06 22.47 -19.52
C GLU A 215 -0.79 21.21 -19.26
N ILE A 216 -0.16 20.08 -19.04
CA ILE A 216 -0.86 18.83 -18.68
C ILE A 216 -1.66 19.02 -17.38
N LEU A 217 -1.07 19.65 -16.37
CA LEU A 217 -1.75 19.86 -15.09
C LEU A 217 -2.95 20.78 -15.21
N LEU A 218 -2.83 21.89 -15.95
CA LEU A 218 -3.95 22.82 -16.18
C LEU A 218 -5.09 22.14 -16.94
N SER A 219 -4.78 21.36 -17.99
CA SER A 219 -5.78 20.59 -18.71
C SER A 219 -6.47 19.55 -17.83
N ALA A 220 -5.71 18.80 -17.04
CA ALA A 220 -6.25 17.81 -16.11
C ALA A 220 -7.11 18.44 -14.98
N LEU A 221 -6.76 19.65 -14.51
CA LEU A 221 -7.58 20.39 -13.55
C LEU A 221 -8.91 20.87 -14.16
N ALA A 222 -8.89 21.35 -15.42
CA ALA A 222 -10.10 21.73 -16.12
C ALA A 222 -11.02 20.50 -16.34
N ASP A 223 -10.46 19.37 -16.77
CA ASP A 223 -11.19 18.10 -16.89
C ASP A 223 -11.73 17.61 -15.54
N THR A 224 -10.94 17.78 -14.46
CA THR A 224 -11.37 17.44 -13.09
C THR A 224 -12.59 18.27 -12.69
N LYS A 225 -12.55 19.59 -12.89
CA LYS A 225 -13.68 20.47 -12.60
C LYS A 225 -14.92 20.07 -13.40
N ALA A 226 -14.75 19.89 -14.72
CA ALA A 226 -15.85 19.48 -15.60
C ALA A 226 -16.44 18.13 -15.17
N TYR A 227 -15.60 17.15 -14.85
CA TYR A 227 -16.03 15.85 -14.36
C TYR A 227 -16.84 15.93 -13.08
N ILE A 228 -16.36 16.71 -12.11
CA ILE A 228 -17.03 16.86 -10.81
C ILE A 228 -18.40 17.56 -10.99
N ILE A 229 -18.45 18.67 -11.71
CA ILE A 229 -19.70 19.40 -11.95
C ILE A 229 -20.71 18.54 -12.70
N ASN A 230 -20.29 17.84 -13.75
CA ASN A 230 -21.19 17.03 -14.57
C ASN A 230 -21.77 15.82 -13.83
N ASN A 231 -21.02 15.23 -12.89
CA ASN A 231 -21.47 14.02 -12.20
C ASN A 231 -22.07 14.31 -10.81
N PHE A 232 -21.63 15.37 -10.13
CA PHE A 232 -22.01 15.65 -8.74
C PHE A 232 -22.70 17.01 -8.55
N GLY A 233 -22.73 17.87 -9.57
CA GLY A 233 -23.42 19.16 -9.53
C GLY A 233 -22.71 20.26 -8.73
N SER A 234 -21.63 19.95 -8.02
CA SER A 234 -20.88 20.89 -7.17
C SER A 234 -19.44 20.44 -7.04
N ILE A 235 -18.50 21.38 -6.98
CA ILE A 235 -17.08 21.06 -6.71
C ILE A 235 -16.84 20.62 -5.25
N LYS A 236 -17.78 20.80 -4.35
CA LYS A 236 -17.70 20.42 -2.94
C LYS A 236 -18.01 18.95 -2.71
N ILE A 237 -17.29 18.07 -3.41
CA ILE A 237 -17.39 16.63 -3.21
C ILE A 237 -16.37 16.16 -2.17
N THR A 238 -16.73 15.13 -1.41
CA THR A 238 -15.82 14.42 -0.50
C THR A 238 -15.23 13.19 -1.15
N LEU A 239 -14.19 12.60 -0.55
CA LEU A 239 -13.67 11.31 -1.01
C LEU A 239 -14.76 10.23 -0.97
N GLY A 240 -15.57 10.22 0.09
CA GLY A 240 -16.65 9.26 0.26
C GLY A 240 -17.78 9.43 -0.76
N ASP A 241 -18.01 10.62 -1.33
CA ASP A 241 -18.93 10.81 -2.45
C ASP A 241 -18.38 10.15 -3.72
N PHE A 242 -17.10 10.30 -3.96
CA PHE A 242 -16.41 9.84 -5.16
C PHE A 242 -16.03 8.35 -5.12
N GLN A 243 -15.53 7.82 -3.98
CA GLN A 243 -14.99 6.48 -3.85
C GLN A 243 -15.83 5.56 -2.97
N LYS A 244 -16.09 4.35 -3.45
CA LYS A 244 -16.98 3.38 -2.80
C LYS A 244 -16.36 1.99 -2.67
N LEU A 245 -16.58 1.36 -1.53
CA LEU A 245 -16.42 -0.08 -1.34
C LEU A 245 -17.75 -0.74 -1.73
N VAL A 246 -17.72 -1.63 -2.74
CA VAL A 246 -18.96 -2.19 -3.32
C VAL A 246 -18.87 -3.71 -3.41
N ARG A 247 -19.88 -4.40 -2.89
CA ARG A 247 -20.07 -5.83 -3.09
C ARG A 247 -21.55 -6.17 -3.14
N GLY A 248 -22.01 -6.79 -4.25
CA GLY A 248 -23.45 -6.94 -4.50
C GLY A 248 -24.13 -5.58 -4.52
N ASP A 249 -25.24 -5.48 -3.82
CA ASP A 249 -26.02 -4.24 -3.68
C ASP A 249 -25.52 -3.32 -2.57
N LYS A 250 -24.56 -3.77 -1.75
CA LYS A 250 -24.00 -2.99 -0.66
C LYS A 250 -22.93 -2.03 -1.16
N GLU A 251 -23.13 -0.74 -0.90
CA GLU A 251 -22.23 0.35 -1.28
C GLU A 251 -21.94 1.21 -0.04
N LEU A 252 -20.68 1.34 0.35
CA LEU A 252 -20.23 2.16 1.46
C LEU A 252 -19.17 3.19 1.00
N PRO A 253 -19.16 4.42 1.54
CA PRO A 253 -18.03 5.31 1.38
C PRO A 253 -16.77 4.68 1.95
N ILE A 254 -15.64 4.91 1.33
CA ILE A 254 -14.36 4.33 1.77
C ILE A 254 -13.22 5.31 1.66
N TRP A 255 -12.36 5.29 2.65
CA TRP A 255 -11.14 6.06 2.79
C TRP A 255 -10.02 5.50 1.90
N GLY A 256 -8.88 6.20 1.90
CA GLY A 256 -7.66 5.77 1.25
C GLY A 256 -7.61 6.14 -0.23
N LEU A 257 -6.42 6.34 -0.73
CA LEU A 257 -6.10 6.58 -2.14
C LEU A 257 -4.85 5.76 -2.51
N PRO A 258 -4.47 5.68 -3.79
CA PRO A 258 -3.21 5.03 -4.14
C PRO A 258 -2.02 5.62 -3.38
N ASP A 259 -1.17 4.73 -2.85
CA ASP A 259 0.09 5.05 -2.21
C ASP A 259 0.02 5.83 -0.86
N VAL A 260 -1.09 5.74 -0.13
CA VAL A 260 -1.14 5.97 1.32
C VAL A 260 -1.06 4.62 2.05
N ILE A 261 -0.76 4.59 3.37
CA ILE A 261 -0.63 3.32 4.13
C ILE A 261 -1.91 2.49 4.00
N THR A 262 -3.07 3.13 4.10
CA THR A 262 -4.39 2.54 3.83
C THR A 262 -4.73 2.58 2.34
N ALA A 263 -3.88 1.96 1.50
CA ALA A 263 -3.93 2.09 0.05
C ALA A 263 -5.23 1.56 -0.57
N MET A 264 -5.83 2.39 -1.44
CA MET A 264 -6.99 2.02 -2.25
C MET A 264 -6.81 2.46 -3.70
N SER A 265 -7.07 1.55 -4.64
CA SER A 265 -7.14 1.87 -6.06
C SER A 265 -8.51 1.50 -6.62
N SER A 266 -9.04 2.36 -7.46
CA SER A 266 -10.42 2.30 -7.91
C SER A 266 -10.55 2.30 -9.42
N ARG A 267 -11.69 1.82 -9.92
CA ARG A 267 -12.10 1.86 -11.32
C ARG A 267 -13.44 2.58 -11.47
N PRO A 268 -13.74 3.12 -12.66
CA PRO A 268 -15.03 3.77 -12.94
C PRO A 268 -16.22 2.90 -12.54
N TYR A 269 -17.19 3.53 -11.92
CA TYR A 269 -18.45 2.95 -11.48
C TYR A 269 -19.60 3.89 -11.86
N LYS A 270 -20.84 3.55 -11.50
CA LYS A 270 -22.03 4.32 -11.85
C LYS A 270 -22.00 5.76 -11.32
N ASP A 271 -22.67 6.67 -11.97
CA ASP A 271 -22.92 8.06 -11.56
C ASP A 271 -21.62 8.84 -11.24
N GLY A 272 -20.57 8.67 -12.03
CA GLY A 272 -19.28 9.34 -11.81
C GLY A 272 -18.49 8.87 -10.59
N LYS A 273 -18.97 7.88 -9.85
CA LYS A 273 -18.27 7.30 -8.72
C LYS A 273 -17.16 6.35 -9.17
N GLN A 274 -16.27 6.03 -8.24
CA GLN A 274 -15.25 5.00 -8.39
C GLN A 274 -15.54 3.84 -7.45
N LYS A 275 -15.35 2.60 -7.92
CA LYS A 275 -15.42 1.38 -7.12
C LYS A 275 -14.00 0.90 -6.82
N VAL A 276 -13.68 0.72 -5.54
CA VAL A 276 -12.42 0.12 -5.13
C VAL A 276 -12.32 -1.32 -5.66
N THR A 277 -11.19 -1.62 -6.28
CA THR A 277 -10.88 -2.94 -6.87
C THR A 277 -9.55 -3.52 -6.39
N GLN A 278 -8.68 -2.70 -5.82
CA GLN A 278 -7.40 -3.10 -5.24
C GLN A 278 -7.15 -2.27 -3.98
N GLY A 279 -6.46 -2.87 -3.02
CA GLY A 279 -6.14 -2.23 -1.76
C GLY A 279 -5.90 -3.25 -0.67
N GLU A 280 -6.06 -2.84 0.56
CA GLU A 280 -5.93 -3.73 1.71
C GLU A 280 -7.12 -4.70 1.76
N SER A 281 -6.85 -5.98 1.55
CA SER A 281 -7.88 -7.02 1.56
C SER A 281 -7.96 -7.76 2.88
N TYR A 282 -6.83 -7.91 3.58
CA TYR A 282 -6.73 -8.53 4.90
C TYR A 282 -5.84 -7.69 5.80
N ILE A 283 -6.34 -7.39 6.98
CA ILE A 283 -5.60 -6.71 8.04
C ILE A 283 -5.53 -7.67 9.23
N GLY A 284 -4.31 -7.99 9.65
CA GLY A 284 -4.02 -8.78 10.82
C GLY A 284 -3.11 -8.01 11.77
N LEU A 285 -3.53 -7.84 13.02
CA LEU A 285 -2.76 -7.17 14.08
C LEU A 285 -2.44 -8.21 15.13
N VAL A 286 -1.17 -8.55 15.24
CA VAL A 286 -0.69 -9.59 16.16
C VAL A 286 0.18 -8.96 17.23
N ARG A 287 -0.06 -9.35 18.47
CA ARG A 287 0.86 -9.09 19.60
C ARG A 287 1.09 -10.35 20.39
N PHE A 288 2.24 -10.46 20.97
CA PHE A 288 2.59 -11.55 21.87
C PHE A 288 2.58 -11.06 23.31
N ASN A 289 2.10 -11.89 24.23
CA ASN A 289 2.19 -11.70 25.66
C ASN A 289 2.52 -13.03 26.36
N GLU A 290 2.59 -13.02 27.68
CA GLU A 290 2.90 -14.22 28.50
C GLU A 290 1.95 -15.40 28.23
N ASN A 291 0.69 -15.11 27.85
CA ASN A 291 -0.35 -16.11 27.59
C ASN A 291 -0.39 -16.56 26.12
N GLY A 292 0.50 -16.04 25.27
CA GLY A 292 0.58 -16.37 23.86
C GLY A 292 0.12 -15.23 22.91
N PRO A 293 -0.11 -15.56 21.63
CA PRO A 293 -0.47 -14.56 20.65
C PRO A 293 -1.92 -14.05 20.81
N ILE A 294 -2.11 -12.75 20.63
CA ILE A 294 -3.41 -12.12 20.51
C ILE A 294 -3.51 -11.60 19.07
N LEU A 295 -4.53 -12.03 18.36
CA LEU A 295 -4.79 -11.64 16.97
C LEU A 295 -6.12 -10.89 16.88
N GLU A 296 -6.06 -9.73 16.24
CA GLU A 296 -7.22 -9.04 15.70
C GLU A 296 -7.16 -9.05 14.18
N SER A 297 -8.28 -9.28 13.50
CA SER A 297 -8.27 -9.27 12.03
C SER A 297 -9.56 -8.71 11.46
N ILE A 298 -9.49 -8.28 10.20
CA ILE A 298 -10.63 -7.87 9.39
C ILE A 298 -10.31 -8.11 7.92
N ILE A 299 -11.33 -8.41 7.12
CA ILE A 299 -11.26 -8.40 5.66
C ILE A 299 -12.23 -7.38 5.08
N SER A 300 -11.98 -6.96 3.84
CA SER A 300 -12.73 -5.88 3.20
C SER A 300 -14.22 -6.17 2.98
N PHE A 301 -14.61 -7.46 2.89
CA PHE A 301 -15.99 -7.85 2.58
C PHE A 301 -16.58 -8.81 3.61
N GLY A 302 -16.30 -10.07 3.48
CA GLY A 302 -16.77 -11.20 4.28
C GLY A 302 -16.12 -12.48 3.76
N ASN A 303 -16.29 -13.60 4.47
CA ASN A 303 -15.59 -14.86 4.17
C ASN A 303 -16.30 -15.74 3.12
N SER A 304 -17.32 -15.23 2.45
CA SER A 304 -18.05 -15.98 1.41
C SER A 304 -18.10 -15.21 0.10
N ASP A 305 -18.00 -15.90 -1.01
CA ASP A 305 -18.26 -15.39 -2.36
C ASP A 305 -19.70 -15.65 -2.83
N ASN A 306 -20.48 -16.42 -2.07
CA ASN A 306 -21.89 -16.65 -2.34
C ASN A 306 -22.73 -15.45 -1.86
N PRO A 307 -23.46 -14.75 -2.76
CA PRO A 307 -24.31 -13.61 -2.42
C PRO A 307 -25.40 -13.91 -1.38
N ASP A 308 -25.86 -15.16 -1.31
CA ASP A 308 -26.91 -15.61 -0.38
C ASP A 308 -26.39 -15.92 1.04
N SER A 309 -25.06 -15.83 1.24
CA SER A 309 -24.44 -16.08 2.54
C SER A 309 -24.49 -14.85 3.45
N ASP A 310 -24.80 -15.06 4.73
CA ASP A 310 -24.66 -14.04 5.77
C ASP A 310 -23.24 -13.47 5.84
N HIS A 311 -22.25 -14.21 5.34
CA HIS A 311 -20.84 -13.84 5.34
C HIS A 311 -20.36 -13.22 4.03
N TYR A 312 -21.28 -12.81 3.15
CA TYR A 312 -20.92 -12.15 1.89
C TYR A 312 -20.39 -10.73 2.08
N THR A 313 -21.01 -9.97 3.01
CA THR A 313 -20.72 -8.54 3.23
C THR A 313 -20.63 -8.15 4.70
N ASP A 314 -20.61 -9.11 5.62
CA ASP A 314 -20.77 -8.90 7.07
C ASP A 314 -19.59 -8.12 7.71
N GLN A 315 -18.43 -8.04 7.06
CA GLN A 315 -17.29 -7.30 7.58
C GLN A 315 -17.13 -5.89 6.99
N MET A 316 -17.85 -5.54 5.93
CA MET A 316 -17.68 -4.27 5.22
C MET A 316 -17.78 -3.04 6.11
N GLU A 317 -18.78 -3.00 7.02
CA GLU A 317 -18.97 -1.83 7.89
C GLU A 317 -17.87 -1.69 8.95
N LYS A 318 -17.42 -2.80 9.53
CA LYS A 318 -16.29 -2.77 10.47
C LYS A 318 -15.02 -2.33 9.75
N TYR A 319 -14.80 -2.88 8.55
CA TYR A 319 -13.66 -2.52 7.73
C TYR A 319 -13.63 -1.02 7.39
N SER A 320 -14.74 -0.46 6.93
CA SER A 320 -14.82 0.96 6.59
C SER A 320 -14.67 1.91 7.79
N LYS A 321 -14.80 1.39 9.02
CA LYS A 321 -14.66 2.13 10.28
C LYS A 321 -13.36 1.82 11.03
N PHE A 322 -12.37 1.19 10.38
CA PHE A 322 -11.12 0.75 11.01
C PHE A 322 -11.30 -0.19 12.23
N GLN A 323 -12.39 -0.95 12.25
CA GLN A 323 -12.70 -1.88 13.32
C GLN A 323 -12.26 -3.29 12.95
N THR A 324 -11.72 -4.00 13.92
CA THR A 324 -11.29 -5.40 13.80
C THR A 324 -12.21 -6.33 14.59
N LYS A 325 -12.05 -7.62 14.38
CA LYS A 325 -12.62 -8.68 15.21
C LYS A 325 -11.49 -9.45 15.89
N LYS A 326 -11.70 -9.83 17.15
CA LYS A 326 -10.76 -10.70 17.87
C LYS A 326 -10.84 -12.12 17.31
N MET A 327 -9.68 -12.73 17.16
CA MET A 327 -9.54 -14.14 16.82
C MET A 327 -9.09 -14.90 18.06
N THR A 328 -9.70 -16.07 18.33
CA THR A 328 -9.30 -16.90 19.46
C THR A 328 -8.47 -18.10 19.00
N PHE A 329 -7.46 -18.46 19.79
CA PHE A 329 -6.68 -19.69 19.67
C PHE A 329 -7.10 -20.73 20.73
N ASP A 330 -8.01 -20.37 21.65
CA ASP A 330 -8.51 -21.29 22.65
C ASP A 330 -9.42 -22.35 22.03
N LYS A 331 -8.97 -23.60 22.09
CA LYS A 331 -9.65 -24.72 21.45
C LYS A 331 -11.08 -24.94 22.00
N ASN A 332 -11.28 -24.77 23.30
CA ASN A 332 -12.59 -24.99 23.92
C ASN A 332 -13.57 -23.91 23.47
N THR A 333 -13.12 -22.67 23.42
CA THR A 333 -13.93 -21.55 22.89
C THR A 333 -14.30 -21.81 21.42
N ILE A 334 -13.33 -22.24 20.58
CA ILE A 334 -13.58 -22.55 19.18
C ILE A 334 -14.66 -23.64 19.05
N TYR A 335 -14.52 -24.75 19.76
CA TYR A 335 -15.49 -25.85 19.70
C TYR A 335 -16.87 -25.43 20.23
N SER A 336 -16.95 -24.66 21.31
CA SER A 336 -18.22 -24.21 21.87
C SER A 336 -18.99 -23.24 20.99
N GLN A 337 -18.29 -22.46 20.15
CA GLN A 337 -18.88 -21.47 19.23
C GLN A 337 -19.07 -22.01 17.82
N ALA A 338 -18.57 -23.20 17.51
CA ALA A 338 -18.66 -23.78 16.17
C ALA A 338 -20.12 -24.11 15.81
N LYS A 339 -20.62 -23.58 14.70
CA LYS A 339 -21.91 -23.95 14.15
C LYS A 339 -21.92 -25.39 13.56
N LYS A 340 -20.77 -25.83 13.07
CA LYS A 340 -20.59 -27.16 12.48
C LYS A 340 -19.13 -27.60 12.62
N ILE A 341 -18.92 -28.84 12.98
CA ILE A 341 -17.61 -29.49 13.03
C ILE A 341 -17.63 -30.67 12.07
N TYR A 342 -16.66 -30.72 11.17
CA TYR A 342 -16.56 -31.80 10.17
C TYR A 342 -15.10 -32.01 9.78
N ASN A 343 -14.79 -33.20 9.29
CA ASN A 343 -13.51 -33.45 8.63
C ASN A 343 -13.72 -33.21 7.12
N PRO A 344 -12.94 -32.36 6.46
CA PRO A 344 -12.93 -32.31 5.01
C PRO A 344 -12.42 -33.65 4.47
N ASN A 345 -13.19 -34.27 3.58
CA ASN A 345 -12.79 -35.50 2.89
C ASN A 345 -11.94 -35.16 1.67
#